data_f20ed8eac19c68ef2c992018573e825a
#
_entry.id   f20ed8eac19c68ef2c992018573e825a
#
_cell.length_a   1.000
_cell.length_b   1.000
_cell.length_c   1.000
_cell.angle_alpha   90.00
_cell.angle_beta   90.00
_cell.angle_gamma   90.00
#
_symmetry.space_group_name_H-M   'P 1'
#
loop_
_entity.id
_entity.type
_entity.pdbx_description
1 polymer ?
#
loop_
_entity_poly.entity_id
_entity_poly.type
_entity_poly.pdbx_seq_one_letter_code
_entity_poly.pdbx_strand_id
1 'polypeptide(L)'
;MAQVHIVGAGPGDPELITRKGYRLVQEADVVIYAGSLVNPAILEACKEGCEIHNSASMSLDDVLAVTKARVAEGKTVVRLHTGDPAIYGAIQEQMDALKEMGITYDVTPGVSSFLATAAALQQEYTLPNVTQTVIITRMEGRTPMPEKEKLSMLASHGATMCIFLSVQMIDKVAAELIEGGYDKTTPVAIVVKASRSEER
;
A
#
# COMPACT_ATOMS: atom_id res chain seq x y z
N MET A 1 -2.82 -25.35 -5.19
CA MET A 1 -3.28 -24.07 -4.65
C MET A 1 -2.05 -23.29 -4.22
N ALA A 2 -2.10 -21.95 -4.20
CA ALA A 2 -1.00 -21.15 -3.68
C ALA A 2 -0.80 -21.42 -2.17
N GLN A 3 0.45 -21.44 -1.75
CA GLN A 3 0.84 -21.66 -0.35
C GLN A 3 0.97 -20.34 0.41
N VAL A 4 1.26 -19.26 -0.33
CA VAL A 4 1.37 -17.89 0.18
C VAL A 4 0.42 -16.99 -0.58
N HIS A 5 -0.36 -16.21 0.14
CA HIS A 5 -1.25 -15.19 -0.43
C HIS A 5 -0.76 -13.79 -0.02
N ILE A 6 -0.34 -12.98 -1.01
CA ILE A 6 -0.01 -11.57 -0.80
C ILE A 6 -1.31 -10.78 -0.97
N VAL A 7 -1.80 -10.18 0.11
CA VAL A 7 -3.16 -9.62 0.17
C VAL A 7 -3.13 -8.14 0.52
N GLY A 8 -3.88 -7.32 -0.21
CA GLY A 8 -4.14 -5.93 0.13
C GLY A 8 -5.23 -5.82 1.19
N ALA A 9 -4.88 -5.22 2.32
CA ALA A 9 -5.78 -4.99 3.45
C ALA A 9 -6.74 -3.81 3.27
N GLY A 10 -6.60 -3.07 2.17
CA GLY A 10 -7.31 -1.81 2.02
C GLY A 10 -6.67 -0.64 2.79
N PRO A 11 -7.29 0.54 2.76
CA PRO A 11 -6.70 1.79 3.25
C PRO A 11 -6.74 1.94 4.78
N GLY A 12 -7.56 1.15 5.48
CA GLY A 12 -7.67 1.22 6.93
C GLY A 12 -9.01 0.78 7.50
N ASP A 13 -10.12 1.10 6.85
CA ASP A 13 -11.44 0.58 7.19
C ASP A 13 -11.48 -0.93 6.88
N PRO A 14 -11.77 -1.80 7.85
CA PRO A 14 -11.86 -3.24 7.62
C PRO A 14 -12.89 -3.65 6.56
N GLU A 15 -13.93 -2.86 6.34
CA GLU A 15 -14.95 -3.14 5.31
C GLU A 15 -14.45 -2.86 3.88
N LEU A 16 -13.33 -2.13 3.74
CA LEU A 16 -12.71 -1.85 2.44
C LEU A 16 -11.69 -2.90 1.99
N ILE A 17 -11.55 -3.99 2.71
CA ILE A 17 -10.84 -5.16 2.20
C ILE A 17 -11.69 -5.84 1.12
N THR A 18 -11.05 -6.40 0.09
CA THR A 18 -11.78 -7.17 -0.91
C THR A 18 -12.38 -8.45 -0.31
N ARG A 19 -13.51 -8.91 -0.81
CA ARG A 19 -14.13 -10.17 -0.36
C ARG A 19 -13.19 -11.36 -0.47
N LYS A 20 -12.32 -11.41 -1.50
CA LYS A 20 -11.30 -12.44 -1.65
C LYS A 20 -10.26 -12.30 -0.55
N GLY A 21 -9.76 -11.10 -0.31
CA GLY A 21 -8.76 -10.82 0.73
C GLY A 21 -9.27 -11.19 2.12
N TYR A 22 -10.48 -10.79 2.46
CA TYR A 22 -11.13 -11.11 3.74
C TYR A 22 -11.23 -12.64 3.95
N ARG A 23 -11.71 -13.38 2.94
CA ARG A 23 -11.78 -14.83 3.02
C ARG A 23 -10.42 -15.49 3.22
N LEU A 24 -9.38 -15.01 2.51
CA LEU A 24 -8.03 -15.53 2.68
C LEU A 24 -7.49 -15.30 4.09
N VAL A 25 -7.80 -14.14 4.71
CA VAL A 25 -7.44 -13.87 6.11
C VAL A 25 -8.18 -14.81 7.07
N GLN A 26 -9.48 -15.08 6.83
CA GLN A 26 -10.26 -16.02 7.65
C GLN A 26 -9.76 -17.46 7.57
N GLU A 27 -9.28 -17.89 6.40
CA GLU A 27 -8.82 -19.25 6.15
C GLU A 27 -7.34 -19.46 6.51
N ALA A 28 -6.58 -18.39 6.72
CA ALA A 28 -5.14 -18.44 6.96
C ALA A 28 -4.77 -19.22 8.22
N ASP A 29 -3.70 -20.01 8.13
CA ASP A 29 -3.04 -20.60 9.30
C ASP A 29 -2.05 -19.64 9.93
N VAL A 30 -1.47 -18.76 9.11
CA VAL A 30 -0.49 -17.76 9.52
C VAL A 30 -0.77 -16.43 8.81
N VAL A 31 -0.79 -15.34 9.55
CA VAL A 31 -0.88 -13.98 9.00
C VAL A 31 0.35 -13.19 9.39
N ILE A 32 1.07 -12.66 8.41
CA ILE A 32 2.18 -11.74 8.61
C ILE A 32 1.75 -10.38 8.08
N TYR A 33 1.57 -9.38 8.95
CA TYR A 33 1.02 -8.09 8.55
C TYR A 33 2.00 -6.92 8.76
N ALA A 34 1.88 -5.87 7.93
CA ALA A 34 2.70 -4.66 8.02
C ALA A 34 2.18 -3.76 9.16
N GLY A 35 2.65 -4.00 10.36
CA GLY A 35 2.05 -3.59 11.63
C GLY A 35 1.91 -2.09 11.90
N SER A 36 2.66 -1.23 11.21
CA SER A 36 2.52 0.22 11.40
C SER A 36 1.40 0.85 10.56
N LEU A 37 0.91 0.13 9.53
CA LEU A 37 0.03 0.68 8.51
C LEU A 37 -1.29 -0.10 8.36
N VAL A 38 -1.30 -1.40 8.63
CA VAL A 38 -2.53 -2.22 8.59
C VAL A 38 -3.35 -1.96 9.84
N ASN A 39 -4.66 -1.78 9.69
CA ASN A 39 -5.57 -1.66 10.84
C ASN A 39 -5.70 -3.03 11.54
N PRO A 40 -5.34 -3.14 12.83
CA PRO A 40 -5.44 -4.39 13.57
C PRO A 40 -6.85 -5.00 13.62
N ALA A 41 -7.90 -4.21 13.47
CA ALA A 41 -9.28 -4.72 13.44
C ALA A 41 -9.52 -5.77 12.33
N ILE A 42 -8.72 -5.75 11.25
CA ILE A 42 -8.80 -6.79 10.20
C ILE A 42 -8.39 -8.16 10.73
N LEU A 43 -7.51 -8.20 11.75
CA LEU A 43 -7.01 -9.45 12.33
C LEU A 43 -8.07 -10.18 13.16
N GLU A 44 -9.15 -9.50 13.55
CA GLU A 44 -10.30 -10.12 14.22
C GLU A 44 -11.01 -11.14 13.32
N ALA A 45 -10.80 -11.05 12.00
CA ALA A 45 -11.31 -12.02 11.05
C ALA A 45 -10.54 -13.34 11.04
N CYS A 46 -9.35 -13.40 11.63
CA CYS A 46 -8.55 -14.62 11.66
C CYS A 46 -9.27 -15.72 12.44
N LYS A 47 -9.17 -16.96 11.94
CA LYS A 47 -9.70 -18.13 12.66
C LYS A 47 -8.97 -18.37 13.99
N GLU A 48 -9.61 -19.07 14.89
CA GLU A 48 -8.98 -19.53 16.14
C GLU A 48 -7.72 -20.38 15.84
N GLY A 49 -6.65 -20.10 16.57
CA GLY A 49 -5.35 -20.76 16.38
C GLY A 49 -4.51 -20.22 15.23
N CYS A 50 -4.96 -19.17 14.51
CA CYS A 50 -4.14 -18.50 13.53
C CYS A 50 -2.92 -17.85 14.18
N GLU A 51 -1.73 -18.12 13.64
CA GLU A 51 -0.47 -17.50 14.08
C GLU A 51 -0.34 -16.12 13.46
N ILE A 52 -0.16 -15.06 14.29
CA ILE A 52 -0.13 -13.68 13.80
C ILE A 52 1.22 -13.04 14.08
N HIS A 53 1.90 -12.55 13.05
CA HIS A 53 3.18 -11.86 13.11
C HIS A 53 3.06 -10.41 12.69
N ASN A 54 3.55 -9.50 13.52
CA ASN A 54 3.73 -8.10 13.18
C ASN A 54 5.12 -7.89 12.57
N SER A 55 5.19 -7.55 11.29
CA SER A 55 6.46 -7.37 10.60
C SER A 55 7.07 -5.96 10.72
N ALA A 56 6.56 -5.10 11.60
CA ALA A 56 7.11 -3.74 11.76
C ALA A 56 8.58 -3.71 12.21
N SER A 57 9.02 -4.74 12.93
CA SER A 57 10.41 -4.91 13.42
C SER A 57 11.15 -6.07 12.75
N MET A 58 10.58 -6.69 11.73
CA MET A 58 11.18 -7.82 11.01
C MET A 58 11.90 -7.34 9.76
N SER A 59 13.05 -7.94 9.48
CA SER A 59 13.71 -7.83 8.18
C SER A 59 12.97 -8.66 7.12
N LEU A 60 13.33 -8.48 5.85
CA LEU A 60 12.83 -9.34 4.77
C LEU A 60 13.19 -10.81 5.03
N ASP A 61 14.42 -11.07 5.47
CA ASP A 61 14.89 -12.42 5.75
C ASP A 61 14.09 -13.08 6.89
N ASP A 62 13.73 -12.33 7.94
CA ASP A 62 12.88 -12.84 9.02
C ASP A 62 11.49 -13.23 8.51
N VAL A 63 10.87 -12.38 7.68
CA VAL A 63 9.57 -12.66 7.07
C VAL A 63 9.63 -13.92 6.19
N LEU A 64 10.68 -14.03 5.37
CA LEU A 64 10.89 -15.19 4.51
C LEU A 64 11.19 -16.46 5.29
N ALA A 65 11.94 -16.38 6.39
CA ALA A 65 12.24 -17.51 7.27
C ALA A 65 10.97 -18.07 7.90
N VAL A 66 10.11 -17.20 8.47
CA VAL A 66 8.80 -17.61 9.01
C VAL A 66 7.94 -18.23 7.92
N THR A 67 7.83 -17.57 6.77
CA THR A 67 7.03 -18.05 5.66
C THR A 67 7.46 -19.45 5.21
N LYS A 68 8.77 -19.65 4.98
CA LYS A 68 9.36 -20.92 4.57
C LYS A 68 9.09 -22.04 5.58
N ALA A 69 9.29 -21.75 6.88
CA ALA A 69 9.07 -22.73 7.93
C ALA A 69 7.59 -23.18 7.97
N ARG A 70 6.65 -22.24 7.89
CA ARG A 70 5.23 -22.55 7.98
C ARG A 70 4.69 -23.25 6.73
N VAL A 71 5.17 -22.88 5.56
CA VAL A 71 4.86 -23.57 4.30
C VAL A 71 5.38 -25.03 4.34
N ALA A 72 6.56 -25.27 4.89
CA ALA A 72 7.10 -26.62 5.06
C ALA A 72 6.25 -27.51 6.01
N GLU A 73 5.52 -26.90 6.95
CA GLU A 73 4.53 -27.57 7.81
C GLU A 73 3.18 -27.78 7.12
N GLY A 74 3.04 -27.41 5.86
CA GLY A 74 1.78 -27.49 5.09
C GLY A 74 0.77 -26.41 5.42
N LYS A 75 1.17 -25.34 6.10
CA LYS A 75 0.32 -24.21 6.48
C LYS A 75 0.16 -23.21 5.33
N THR A 76 -1.00 -22.57 5.28
CA THR A 76 -1.29 -21.44 4.38
C THR A 76 -0.91 -20.14 5.05
N VAL A 77 -0.08 -19.35 4.36
CA VAL A 77 0.42 -18.06 4.87
C VAL A 77 -0.22 -16.90 4.11
N VAL A 78 -0.75 -15.92 4.83
CA VAL A 78 -1.19 -14.64 4.29
C VAL A 78 -0.17 -13.55 4.64
N ARG A 79 0.38 -12.90 3.62
CA ARG A 79 1.19 -11.68 3.76
C ARG A 79 0.29 -10.47 3.52
N LEU A 80 -0.09 -9.78 4.59
CA LEU A 80 -1.08 -8.70 4.56
C LEU A 80 -0.39 -7.34 4.47
N HIS A 81 -0.64 -6.61 3.37
CA HIS A 81 -0.11 -5.29 3.09
C HIS A 81 -1.20 -4.22 3.20
N THR A 82 -0.83 -3.01 3.61
CA THR A 82 -1.75 -1.86 3.58
C THR A 82 -2.11 -1.47 2.15
N GLY A 83 -3.30 -0.97 1.94
CA GLY A 83 -3.77 -0.53 0.65
C GLY A 83 -3.77 -1.64 -0.39
N ASP A 84 -3.07 -1.40 -1.49
CA ASP A 84 -2.78 -2.37 -2.54
C ASP A 84 -1.29 -2.78 -2.52
N PRO A 85 -0.96 -4.07 -2.58
CA PRO A 85 0.43 -4.53 -2.52
C PRO A 85 1.32 -4.02 -3.67
N ALA A 86 0.72 -3.74 -4.82
CA ALA A 86 1.46 -3.29 -6.00
C ALA A 86 1.87 -1.81 -5.94
N ILE A 87 1.31 -1.03 -5.00
CA ILE A 87 1.62 0.40 -4.83
C ILE A 87 2.49 0.59 -3.60
N TYR A 88 3.79 0.73 -3.78
CA TYR A 88 4.81 0.92 -2.72
C TYR A 88 4.81 -0.16 -1.65
N GLY A 89 4.33 -1.37 -1.98
CA GLY A 89 4.25 -2.50 -1.05
C GLY A 89 5.56 -3.28 -0.88
N ALA A 90 6.60 -3.00 -1.66
CA ALA A 90 7.87 -3.73 -1.67
C ALA A 90 7.69 -5.26 -1.77
N ILE A 91 6.77 -5.70 -2.64
CA ILE A 91 6.44 -7.12 -2.78
C ILE A 91 7.31 -7.85 -3.81
N GLN A 92 7.99 -7.12 -4.72
CA GLN A 92 8.76 -7.75 -5.78
C GLN A 92 9.86 -8.64 -5.23
N GLU A 93 10.64 -8.15 -4.28
CA GLU A 93 11.72 -8.92 -3.63
C GLU A 93 11.17 -10.16 -2.90
N GLN A 94 9.99 -10.04 -2.29
CA GLN A 94 9.32 -11.19 -1.64
C GLN A 94 8.89 -12.24 -2.67
N MET A 95 8.30 -11.81 -3.79
CA MET A 95 7.87 -12.71 -4.86
C MET A 95 9.05 -13.43 -5.52
N ASP A 96 10.15 -12.73 -5.75
CA ASP A 96 11.36 -13.30 -6.32
C ASP A 96 11.96 -14.36 -5.37
N ALA A 97 12.07 -14.05 -4.09
CA ALA A 97 12.54 -15.00 -3.08
C ALA A 97 11.63 -16.25 -2.94
N LEU A 98 10.31 -16.07 -2.95
CA LEU A 98 9.36 -17.19 -2.91
C LEU A 98 9.52 -18.08 -4.14
N LYS A 99 9.71 -17.49 -5.31
CA LYS A 99 9.95 -18.22 -6.56
C LYS A 99 11.24 -19.03 -6.52
N GLU A 100 12.32 -18.43 -6.01
CA GLU A 100 13.62 -19.13 -5.82
C GLU A 100 13.50 -20.30 -4.84
N MET A 101 12.65 -20.17 -3.81
CA MET A 101 12.37 -21.24 -2.85
C MET A 101 11.42 -22.31 -3.40
N GLY A 102 10.86 -22.16 -4.61
CA GLY A 102 9.84 -23.06 -5.17
C GLY A 102 8.49 -22.97 -4.46
N ILE A 103 8.23 -21.90 -3.71
CA ILE A 103 6.98 -21.67 -3.00
C ILE A 103 5.97 -21.01 -3.93
N THR A 104 4.79 -21.60 -4.06
CA THR A 104 3.72 -21.03 -4.89
C THR A 104 3.01 -19.90 -4.16
N TYR A 105 2.74 -18.81 -4.88
CA TYR A 105 2.05 -17.65 -4.32
C TYR A 105 1.03 -17.07 -5.31
N ASP A 106 0.11 -16.28 -4.79
CA ASP A 106 -0.75 -15.38 -5.57
C ASP A 106 -0.81 -13.98 -4.93
N VAL A 107 -1.28 -13.01 -5.71
CA VAL A 107 -1.49 -11.63 -5.26
C VAL A 107 -2.97 -11.29 -5.37
N THR A 108 -3.54 -10.79 -4.29
CA THR A 108 -4.91 -10.27 -4.24
C THR A 108 -4.86 -8.77 -4.05
N PRO A 109 -5.38 -7.98 -5.02
CA PRO A 109 -5.36 -6.53 -4.93
C PRO A 109 -6.19 -6.02 -3.76
N GLY A 110 -5.92 -4.77 -3.36
CA GLY A 110 -6.66 -4.05 -2.33
C GLY A 110 -7.05 -2.65 -2.79
N VAL A 111 -7.89 -1.98 -2.01
CA VAL A 111 -8.22 -0.57 -2.22
C VAL A 111 -7.06 0.29 -1.71
N SER A 112 -6.39 1.00 -2.62
CA SER A 112 -5.28 1.87 -2.25
C SER A 112 -5.75 3.14 -1.56
N SER A 113 -4.91 3.70 -0.68
CA SER A 113 -5.23 4.89 0.12
C SER A 113 -5.53 6.14 -0.72
N PHE A 114 -5.02 6.27 -1.95
CA PHE A 114 -5.38 7.41 -2.79
C PHE A 114 -6.86 7.37 -3.20
N LEU A 115 -7.43 6.19 -3.41
CA LEU A 115 -8.87 6.05 -3.71
C LEU A 115 -9.72 6.37 -2.48
N ALA A 116 -9.28 5.93 -1.28
CA ALA A 116 -9.95 6.31 -0.04
C ALA A 116 -9.84 7.82 0.25
N THR A 117 -8.73 8.45 -0.16
CA THR A 117 -8.55 9.90 -0.09
C THR A 117 -9.58 10.63 -0.94
N ALA A 118 -9.77 10.22 -2.19
CA ALA A 118 -10.80 10.78 -3.06
C ALA A 118 -12.21 10.67 -2.46
N ALA A 119 -12.52 9.49 -1.91
CA ALA A 119 -13.80 9.26 -1.24
C ALA A 119 -14.00 10.15 0.00
N ALA A 120 -12.96 10.31 0.84
CA ALA A 120 -13.00 11.17 2.01
C ALA A 120 -13.19 12.66 1.66
N LEU A 121 -12.63 13.08 0.54
CA LEU A 121 -12.75 14.45 0.00
C LEU A 121 -14.02 14.64 -0.83
N GLN A 122 -14.74 13.57 -1.16
CA GLN A 122 -15.89 13.59 -2.09
C GLN A 122 -15.51 14.23 -3.44
N GLN A 123 -14.33 13.89 -3.95
CA GLN A 123 -13.77 14.45 -5.19
C GLN A 123 -13.43 13.34 -6.17
N GLU A 124 -13.66 13.61 -7.43
CA GLU A 124 -13.16 12.80 -8.54
C GLU A 124 -11.79 13.35 -8.99
N TYR A 125 -10.85 12.46 -9.29
CA TYR A 125 -9.53 12.86 -9.80
C TYR A 125 -9.51 13.28 -11.26
N THR A 126 -10.45 12.76 -12.06
CA THR A 126 -10.48 12.91 -13.52
C THR A 126 -11.60 13.87 -13.92
N LEU A 127 -11.37 15.17 -13.72
CA LEU A 127 -12.39 16.21 -13.99
C LEU A 127 -12.33 16.70 -15.42
N PRO A 128 -13.48 16.73 -16.17
CA PRO A 128 -13.54 17.35 -17.49
C PRO A 128 -13.04 18.80 -17.47
N ASN A 129 -12.27 19.18 -18.47
CA ASN A 129 -11.68 20.52 -18.63
C ASN A 129 -10.70 20.96 -17.51
N VAL A 130 -10.36 20.09 -16.58
CA VAL A 130 -9.33 20.33 -15.55
C VAL A 130 -8.17 19.37 -15.79
N THR A 131 -8.36 18.08 -15.54
CA THR A 131 -7.35 17.06 -15.82
C THR A 131 -8.01 15.70 -16.00
N GLN A 132 -7.54 14.91 -16.94
CA GLN A 132 -8.00 13.54 -17.19
C GLN A 132 -6.94 12.49 -16.83
N THR A 133 -5.79 12.94 -16.30
CA THR A 133 -4.65 12.10 -15.97
C THR A 133 -4.38 12.14 -14.48
N VAL A 134 -4.09 10.98 -13.91
CA VAL A 134 -3.67 10.85 -12.50
C VAL A 134 -2.26 10.29 -12.46
N ILE A 135 -1.34 11.02 -11.85
CA ILE A 135 0.03 10.59 -11.61
C ILE A 135 0.14 10.12 -10.16
N ILE A 136 0.49 8.86 -9.96
CA ILE A 136 0.79 8.29 -8.65
C ILE A 136 2.30 8.27 -8.50
N THR A 137 2.82 9.00 -7.51
CA THR A 137 4.25 9.15 -7.31
C THR A 137 4.60 9.37 -5.84
N ARG A 138 5.86 9.56 -5.55
CA ARG A 138 6.41 9.99 -4.27
C ARG A 138 7.53 10.99 -4.49
N MET A 139 7.91 11.72 -3.47
CA MET A 139 9.14 12.49 -3.49
C MET A 139 10.35 11.58 -3.25
N GLU A 140 11.50 11.96 -3.77
CA GLU A 140 12.77 11.33 -3.44
C GLU A 140 13.05 11.42 -1.94
N GLY A 141 13.41 10.27 -1.35
CA GLY A 141 13.76 10.15 0.05
C GLY A 141 15.03 9.31 0.21
N ARG A 142 15.00 8.29 1.05
CA ARG A 142 16.14 7.34 1.19
C ARG A 142 16.40 6.55 -0.10
N THR A 143 15.36 6.26 -0.85
CA THR A 143 15.45 5.59 -2.15
C THR A 143 15.44 6.67 -3.23
N PRO A 144 16.45 6.72 -4.11
CA PRO A 144 16.51 7.71 -5.17
C PRO A 144 15.35 7.55 -6.16
N MET A 145 15.07 8.62 -6.88
CA MET A 145 14.11 8.65 -7.99
C MET A 145 14.86 8.78 -9.31
N PRO A 146 14.40 8.11 -10.37
CA PRO A 146 14.90 8.38 -11.72
C PRO A 146 14.73 9.87 -12.06
N GLU A 147 15.69 10.43 -12.78
CA GLU A 147 15.73 11.87 -13.12
C GLU A 147 14.42 12.37 -13.75
N LYS A 148 13.83 11.56 -14.65
CA LYS A 148 12.57 11.88 -15.33
C LYS A 148 11.32 11.73 -14.47
N GLU A 149 11.46 11.17 -13.27
CA GLU A 149 10.36 10.95 -12.30
C GLU A 149 10.43 11.92 -11.11
N LYS A 150 11.32 12.89 -11.13
CA LYS A 150 11.33 13.98 -10.14
C LYS A 150 10.00 14.74 -10.17
N LEU A 151 9.55 15.21 -9.01
CA LEU A 151 8.26 15.89 -8.91
C LEU A 151 8.16 17.10 -9.85
N SER A 152 9.23 17.89 -9.99
CA SER A 152 9.25 19.02 -10.91
C SER A 152 9.08 18.60 -12.38
N MET A 153 9.62 17.44 -12.77
CA MET A 153 9.43 16.91 -14.12
C MET A 153 8.00 16.42 -14.34
N LEU A 154 7.45 15.67 -13.38
CA LEU A 154 6.07 15.16 -13.46
C LEU A 154 5.04 16.29 -13.37
N ALA A 155 5.32 17.33 -12.60
CA ALA A 155 4.45 18.50 -12.45
C ALA A 155 4.21 19.25 -13.77
N SER A 156 5.18 19.20 -14.69
CA SER A 156 5.05 19.84 -16.02
C SER A 156 3.89 19.31 -16.86
N HIS A 157 3.33 18.14 -16.50
CA HIS A 157 2.16 17.59 -17.18
C HIS A 157 0.84 18.24 -16.75
N GLY A 158 0.79 18.99 -15.65
CA GLY A 158 -0.43 19.62 -15.12
C GLY A 158 -1.52 18.63 -14.74
N ALA A 159 -1.16 17.39 -14.44
CA ALA A 159 -2.08 16.30 -14.10
C ALA A 159 -2.51 16.35 -12.64
N THR A 160 -3.59 15.65 -12.25
CA THR A 160 -3.83 15.37 -10.83
C THR A 160 -2.69 14.50 -10.28
N MET A 161 -2.10 14.87 -9.15
CA MET A 161 -1.00 14.12 -8.56
C MET A 161 -1.39 13.55 -7.19
N CYS A 162 -1.16 12.25 -7.01
CA CYS A 162 -1.28 11.54 -5.73
C CYS A 162 0.12 11.23 -5.21
N ILE A 163 0.59 12.02 -4.24
CA ILE A 163 1.98 11.98 -3.76
C ILE A 163 2.04 11.22 -2.44
N PHE A 164 2.63 10.02 -2.47
CA PHE A 164 2.76 9.13 -1.33
C PHE A 164 4.03 9.41 -0.51
N LEU A 165 4.05 9.00 0.76
CA LEU A 165 5.25 8.92 1.60
C LEU A 165 6.05 10.23 1.75
N SER A 166 5.43 11.38 1.48
CA SER A 166 6.15 12.65 1.31
C SER A 166 5.67 13.78 2.23
N VAL A 167 4.68 13.54 3.09
CA VAL A 167 4.07 14.58 3.94
C VAL A 167 5.07 15.26 4.88
N GLN A 168 6.08 14.52 5.35
CA GLN A 168 7.14 15.11 6.20
C GLN A 168 8.08 16.07 5.45
N MET A 169 8.00 16.10 4.13
CA MET A 169 8.78 16.96 3.24
C MET A 169 7.89 17.94 2.48
N ILE A 170 6.74 18.32 3.06
CA ILE A 170 5.69 19.06 2.35
C ILE A 170 6.18 20.37 1.73
N ASP A 171 7.08 21.08 2.40
CA ASP A 171 7.65 22.32 1.87
C ASP A 171 8.48 22.09 0.60
N LYS A 172 9.25 21.00 0.58
CA LYS A 172 10.02 20.60 -0.61
C LYS A 172 9.10 20.12 -1.73
N VAL A 173 8.06 19.35 -1.38
CA VAL A 173 7.03 18.92 -2.34
C VAL A 173 6.40 20.14 -3.01
N ALA A 174 5.96 21.13 -2.23
CA ALA A 174 5.36 22.33 -2.76
C ALA A 174 6.34 23.12 -3.67
N ALA A 175 7.59 23.24 -3.26
CA ALA A 175 8.61 23.95 -4.06
C ALA A 175 8.83 23.26 -5.42
N GLU A 176 9.00 21.94 -5.46
CA GLU A 176 9.20 21.20 -6.71
C GLU A 176 7.97 21.23 -7.62
N LEU A 177 6.75 21.18 -7.05
CA LEU A 177 5.53 21.28 -7.84
C LEU A 177 5.39 22.65 -8.51
N ILE A 178 5.71 23.74 -7.77
CA ILE A 178 5.70 25.11 -8.31
C ILE A 178 6.80 25.26 -9.37
N GLU A 179 8.00 24.77 -9.13
CA GLU A 179 9.10 24.76 -10.09
C GLU A 179 8.70 24.04 -11.39
N GLY A 180 7.97 22.92 -11.27
CA GLY A 180 7.47 22.14 -12.39
C GLY A 180 6.28 22.73 -13.13
N GLY A 181 5.71 23.86 -12.66
CA GLY A 181 4.68 24.61 -13.40
C GLY A 181 3.29 24.66 -12.77
N TYR A 182 3.07 24.08 -11.58
CA TYR A 182 1.82 24.30 -10.87
C TYR A 182 1.72 25.74 -10.37
N ASP A 183 0.54 26.33 -10.48
CA ASP A 183 0.25 27.62 -9.88
C ASP A 183 0.30 27.54 -8.36
N LYS A 184 0.78 28.59 -7.69
CA LYS A 184 0.84 28.67 -6.22
C LYS A 184 -0.54 28.57 -5.55
N THR A 185 -1.61 28.84 -6.30
CA THR A 185 -2.99 28.74 -5.83
C THR A 185 -3.63 27.38 -6.11
N THR A 186 -2.87 26.43 -6.70
CA THR A 186 -3.38 25.09 -6.96
C THR A 186 -3.85 24.43 -5.66
N PRO A 187 -5.12 23.96 -5.57
CA PRO A 187 -5.61 23.31 -4.38
C PRO A 187 -4.83 22.03 -4.05
N VAL A 188 -4.48 21.87 -2.78
CA VAL A 188 -3.80 20.68 -2.24
C VAL A 188 -4.59 20.17 -1.05
N ALA A 189 -4.81 18.87 -1.01
CA ALA A 189 -5.39 18.20 0.14
C ALA A 189 -4.36 17.26 0.77
N ILE A 190 -4.28 17.27 2.09
CA ILE A 190 -3.47 16.33 2.88
C ILE A 190 -4.42 15.48 3.69
N VAL A 191 -4.39 14.18 3.47
CA VAL A 191 -5.24 13.22 4.18
C VAL A 191 -4.34 12.21 4.87
N VAL A 192 -4.54 12.06 6.17
CA VAL A 192 -3.81 11.12 7.01
C VAL A 192 -4.75 9.99 7.40
N LYS A 193 -4.31 8.75 7.26
CA LYS A 193 -5.09 7.55 7.62
C LYS A 193 -6.52 7.56 7.06
N ALA A 194 -6.65 7.86 5.78
CA ALA A 194 -7.94 7.85 5.09
C ALA A 194 -8.74 6.59 5.41
N SER A 195 -10.05 6.73 5.61
CA SER A 195 -11.00 5.67 5.97
C SER A 195 -10.95 5.13 7.41
N ARG A 196 -10.07 5.59 8.27
CA ARG A 196 -10.13 5.23 9.71
C ARG A 196 -11.11 6.12 10.45
N SER A 197 -12.06 5.52 11.18
CA SER A 197 -13.12 6.24 11.90
C SER A 197 -12.62 7.05 13.11
N GLU A 198 -11.43 6.76 13.60
CA GLU A 198 -10.84 7.36 14.80
C GLU A 198 -10.28 8.78 14.59
N GLU A 199 -10.28 9.28 13.36
CA GLU A 199 -9.65 10.55 12.98
C GLU A 199 -10.57 11.44 12.13
N ARG A 200 -11.83 11.55 12.54
CA ARG A 200 -12.78 12.54 12.00
C ARG A 200 -12.82 13.80 12.82
#